data_c2518df950fccbb0d94c4d3d450028c5
#
_entry.id   c2518df950fccbb0d94c4d3d450028c5
#
_cell.length_a   1.000
_cell.length_b   1.000
_cell.length_c   1.000
_cell.angle_alpha   90.00
_cell.angle_beta   90.00
_cell.angle_gamma   90.00
#
_symmetry.space_group_name_H-M   'P 1'
#
loop_
_entity.id
_entity.type
_entity.pdbx_description
1 polymer ?
#
loop_
_entity_poly.entity_id
_entity_poly.type
_entity_poly.pdbx_seq_one_letter_code
_entity_poly.pdbx_strand_id
1 'polypeptide(L)'
;MVAITNYSDALHRQAVIGLWNAVFGYETAHNTPGLAIDKKLAVADGLFFVALTDNEVVGTVLAGYDGHRGWLYAVAVHPSHRRKGVGVQLVRHAEHALTLRGCMKINLQIVSTNASVQAFYESVGYSTEPRISMGKKIDSNITG
;
A
#
# COMPACT_ATOMS: atom_id res chain seq x y z
N MET A 1 10.04 -7.25 17.37
CA MET A 1 10.81 -6.51 16.36
C MET A 1 10.26 -6.85 14.97
N VAL A 2 10.11 -5.86 14.13
CA VAL A 2 9.50 -6.00 12.79
C VAL A 2 10.60 -6.05 11.73
N ALA A 3 10.47 -6.98 10.79
CA ALA A 3 11.31 -7.04 9.60
C ALA A 3 10.46 -6.70 8.39
N ILE A 4 10.97 -5.82 7.54
CA ILE A 4 10.31 -5.48 6.28
C ILE A 4 11.01 -6.24 5.16
N THR A 5 10.24 -6.96 4.36
CA THR A 5 10.79 -7.75 3.25
C THR A 5 9.87 -7.69 2.05
N ASN A 6 10.38 -8.14 0.92
CA ASN A 6 9.57 -8.24 -0.29
C ASN A 6 8.48 -9.29 -0.10
N TYR A 7 7.32 -9.02 -0.68
CA TYR A 7 6.21 -9.97 -0.69
C TYR A 7 6.60 -11.23 -1.45
N SER A 8 6.23 -12.38 -0.88
CA SER A 8 6.34 -13.68 -1.54
C SER A 8 4.95 -14.27 -1.68
N ASP A 9 4.52 -14.54 -2.90
CA ASP A 9 3.17 -15.07 -3.13
C ASP A 9 2.99 -16.43 -2.44
N ALA A 10 4.00 -17.28 -2.49
CA ALA A 10 3.94 -18.60 -1.88
C ALA A 10 3.80 -18.55 -0.36
N LEU A 11 4.44 -17.56 0.28
CA LEU A 11 4.49 -17.50 1.75
C LEU A 11 3.45 -16.56 2.35
N HIS A 12 3.06 -15.50 1.65
CA HIS A 12 2.34 -14.38 2.27
C HIS A 12 0.92 -14.15 1.76
N ARG A 13 0.53 -14.79 0.66
CA ARG A 13 -0.75 -14.47 -0.02
C ARG A 13 -1.95 -14.53 0.91
N GLN A 14 -2.13 -15.64 1.61
CA GLN A 14 -3.32 -15.82 2.45
C GLN A 14 -3.35 -14.85 3.63
N ALA A 15 -2.19 -14.60 4.23
CA ALA A 15 -2.08 -13.66 5.35
C ALA A 15 -2.40 -12.22 4.90
N VAL A 16 -1.93 -11.82 3.72
CA VAL A 16 -2.21 -10.49 3.16
C VAL A 16 -3.70 -10.34 2.84
N ILE A 17 -4.31 -11.37 2.25
CA ILE A 17 -5.76 -11.34 1.97
C ILE A 17 -6.54 -11.14 3.27
N GLY A 18 -6.21 -11.89 4.31
CA GLY A 18 -6.86 -11.76 5.61
C GLY A 18 -6.65 -10.37 6.23
N LEU A 19 -5.44 -9.84 6.15
CA LEU A 19 -5.13 -8.51 6.65
C LEU A 19 -5.93 -7.43 5.92
N TRP A 20 -5.96 -7.48 4.61
CA TRP A 20 -6.67 -6.46 3.82
C TRP A 20 -8.19 -6.53 4.01
N ASN A 21 -8.76 -7.73 4.14
CA ASN A 21 -10.17 -7.85 4.48
C ASN A 21 -10.48 -7.23 5.85
N ALA A 22 -9.61 -7.44 6.81
CA ALA A 22 -9.80 -6.89 8.16
C ALA A 22 -9.67 -5.37 8.21
N VAL A 23 -8.72 -4.81 7.45
CA VAL A 23 -8.40 -3.37 7.50
C VAL A 23 -9.27 -2.56 6.56
N PHE A 24 -9.49 -3.04 5.32
CA PHE A 24 -10.13 -2.24 4.28
C PHE A 24 -11.59 -2.59 4.01
N GLY A 25 -12.02 -3.82 4.22
CA GLY A 25 -13.40 -4.23 3.99
C GLY A 25 -13.86 -4.02 2.56
N TYR A 26 -13.18 -4.64 1.60
CA TYR A 26 -13.44 -4.45 0.18
C TYR A 26 -14.87 -4.82 -0.22
N GLU A 27 -15.52 -3.93 -0.95
CA GLU A 27 -16.90 -4.12 -1.41
C GLU A 27 -17.02 -4.23 -2.93
N THR A 28 -15.97 -3.90 -3.68
CA THR A 28 -16.01 -3.90 -5.15
C THR A 28 -15.02 -4.91 -5.73
N ALA A 29 -15.38 -5.50 -6.87
CA ALA A 29 -14.61 -6.57 -7.48
C ALA A 29 -13.15 -6.17 -7.77
N HIS A 30 -12.90 -4.95 -8.27
CA HIS A 30 -11.55 -4.50 -8.60
C HIS A 30 -10.67 -4.28 -7.36
N ASN A 31 -11.28 -4.20 -6.17
CA ASN A 31 -10.57 -4.03 -4.91
C ASN A 31 -10.48 -5.33 -4.11
N THR A 32 -10.99 -6.45 -4.62
CA THR A 32 -10.84 -7.70 -3.89
C THR A 32 -9.36 -8.03 -3.72
N PRO A 33 -8.95 -8.49 -2.52
CA PRO A 33 -7.54 -8.69 -2.22
C PRO A 33 -6.80 -9.57 -3.23
N GLY A 34 -7.38 -10.71 -3.59
CA GLY A 34 -6.73 -11.63 -4.53
C GLY A 34 -6.48 -10.99 -5.88
N LEU A 35 -7.47 -10.28 -6.42
CA LEU A 35 -7.32 -9.60 -7.71
C LEU A 35 -6.28 -8.47 -7.61
N ALA A 36 -6.31 -7.70 -6.53
CA ALA A 36 -5.33 -6.62 -6.32
C ALA A 36 -3.91 -7.17 -6.28
N ILE A 37 -3.69 -8.31 -5.61
CA ILE A 37 -2.38 -8.96 -5.56
C ILE A 37 -1.96 -9.40 -6.97
N ASP A 38 -2.85 -10.08 -7.71
CA ASP A 38 -2.54 -10.55 -9.06
C ASP A 38 -2.16 -9.41 -9.99
N LYS A 39 -2.91 -8.31 -9.93
CA LYS A 39 -2.62 -7.12 -10.75
C LYS A 39 -1.27 -6.52 -10.39
N LYS A 40 -0.96 -6.42 -9.10
CA LYS A 40 0.32 -5.87 -8.65
C LYS A 40 1.49 -6.75 -9.08
N LEU A 41 1.35 -8.07 -8.95
CA LEU A 41 2.40 -9.00 -9.38
C LEU A 41 2.65 -8.91 -10.88
N ALA A 42 1.60 -8.68 -11.68
CA ALA A 42 1.73 -8.54 -13.12
C ALA A 42 2.55 -7.32 -13.55
N VAL A 43 2.60 -6.27 -12.72
CA VAL A 43 3.46 -5.10 -12.97
C VAL A 43 4.94 -5.47 -12.85
N ALA A 44 5.26 -6.44 -12.00
CA ALA A 44 6.62 -6.99 -11.85
C ALA A 44 7.67 -5.93 -11.52
N ASP A 45 7.34 -4.97 -10.65
CA ASP A 45 8.25 -3.89 -10.29
C ASP A 45 8.98 -4.11 -8.95
N GLY A 46 8.64 -5.17 -8.21
CA GLY A 46 9.25 -5.46 -6.91
C GLY A 46 8.88 -4.48 -5.80
N LEU A 47 7.81 -3.72 -5.97
CA LEU A 47 7.40 -2.69 -5.00
C LEU A 47 6.20 -3.13 -4.16
N PHE A 48 6.25 -4.34 -3.65
CA PHE A 48 5.26 -4.89 -2.73
C PHE A 48 6.01 -5.42 -1.52
N PHE A 49 5.80 -4.80 -0.36
CA PHE A 49 6.53 -5.14 0.85
C PHE A 49 5.60 -5.57 1.97
N VAL A 50 6.07 -6.48 2.80
CA VAL A 50 5.35 -6.94 3.99
C VAL A 50 6.18 -6.70 5.23
N ALA A 51 5.51 -6.43 6.34
CA ALA A 51 6.12 -6.38 7.66
C ALA A 51 5.86 -7.69 8.37
N LEU A 52 6.90 -8.29 8.89
CA LEU A 52 6.84 -9.60 9.56
C LEU A 52 7.23 -9.47 11.01
N THR A 53 6.48 -10.10 11.89
CA THR A 53 6.84 -10.34 13.28
C THR A 53 6.74 -11.84 13.53
N ASP A 54 7.84 -12.47 13.92
CA ASP A 54 7.90 -13.93 14.11
C ASP A 54 7.42 -14.69 12.86
N ASN A 55 7.80 -14.20 11.69
CA ASN A 55 7.43 -14.73 10.37
C ASN A 55 5.95 -14.59 10.02
N GLU A 56 5.18 -13.86 10.81
CA GLU A 56 3.78 -13.57 10.51
C GLU A 56 3.63 -12.17 9.90
N VAL A 57 2.78 -12.06 8.88
CA VAL A 57 2.51 -10.78 8.23
C VAL A 57 1.66 -9.92 9.16
N VAL A 58 2.18 -8.76 9.53
CA VAL A 58 1.47 -7.80 10.39
C VAL A 58 1.22 -6.48 9.68
N GLY A 59 1.75 -6.29 8.49
CA GLY A 59 1.51 -5.08 7.72
C GLY A 59 1.96 -5.22 6.28
N THR A 60 1.48 -4.29 5.45
CA THR A 60 1.83 -4.21 4.02
C THR A 60 2.02 -2.78 3.58
N VAL A 61 2.77 -2.60 2.49
CA VAL A 61 2.76 -1.39 1.68
C VAL A 61 3.01 -1.77 0.24
N LEU A 62 2.22 -1.19 -0.66
CA LEU A 62 2.45 -1.26 -2.09
C LEU A 62 2.92 0.11 -2.57
N ALA A 63 3.88 0.11 -3.47
CA ALA A 63 4.38 1.33 -4.08
C ALA A 63 4.40 1.17 -5.59
N GLY A 64 4.33 2.29 -6.29
CA GLY A 64 4.46 2.32 -7.74
C GLY A 64 5.20 3.58 -8.15
N TYR A 65 5.87 3.52 -9.30
CA TYR A 65 6.57 4.66 -9.85
C TYR A 65 6.27 4.74 -11.34
N ASP A 66 5.67 5.85 -11.76
CA ASP A 66 5.29 6.04 -13.17
C ASP A 66 6.33 6.84 -13.96
N GLY A 67 7.48 7.13 -13.38
CA GLY A 67 8.52 7.95 -13.97
C GLY A 67 8.40 9.43 -13.61
N HIS A 68 7.25 9.84 -13.08
CA HIS A 68 6.99 11.22 -12.67
C HIS A 68 6.70 11.31 -11.18
N ARG A 69 5.81 10.46 -10.68
CA ARG A 69 5.43 10.39 -9.26
C ARG A 69 5.57 8.98 -8.74
N GLY A 70 6.00 8.86 -7.50
CA GLY A 70 5.82 7.65 -6.72
C GLY A 70 4.45 7.66 -6.07
N TRP A 71 3.89 6.48 -5.84
CA TRP A 71 2.59 6.31 -5.21
C TRP A 71 2.69 5.26 -4.12
N LEU A 72 2.03 5.51 -2.99
CA LEU A 72 1.85 4.52 -1.94
C LEU A 72 0.37 4.16 -1.86
N TYR A 73 0.09 2.89 -1.69
CA TYR A 73 -1.28 2.41 -1.49
C TYR A 73 -1.26 1.10 -0.72
N ALA A 74 -2.45 0.66 -0.28
CA ALA A 74 -2.59 -0.56 0.51
C ALA A 74 -1.63 -0.59 1.71
N VAL A 75 -1.45 0.56 2.35
CA VAL A 75 -0.68 0.64 3.59
C VAL A 75 -1.59 0.16 4.72
N ALA A 76 -1.28 -0.99 5.28
CA ALA A 76 -2.11 -1.63 6.29
C ALA A 76 -1.26 -2.15 7.43
N VAL A 77 -1.77 -2.01 8.65
CA VAL A 77 -1.15 -2.59 9.84
C VAL A 77 -2.24 -3.32 10.59
N HIS A 78 -1.97 -4.57 10.97
CA HIS A 78 -2.93 -5.37 11.74
C HIS A 78 -3.29 -4.61 13.03
N PRO A 79 -4.58 -4.57 13.41
CA PRO A 79 -5.01 -3.81 14.57
C PRO A 79 -4.24 -4.11 15.86
N SER A 80 -3.85 -5.35 16.08
CA SER A 80 -3.10 -5.74 17.27
C SER A 80 -1.64 -5.26 17.27
N HIS A 81 -1.15 -4.73 16.15
CA HIS A 81 0.23 -4.26 16.00
C HIS A 81 0.31 -2.76 15.75
N ARG A 82 -0.79 -2.04 15.91
CA ARG A 82 -0.81 -0.57 15.77
C ARG A 82 -0.08 0.09 16.94
N ARG A 83 0.37 1.33 16.72
CA ARG A 83 1.11 2.15 17.70
C ARG A 83 2.47 1.56 18.09
N LYS A 84 3.02 0.69 17.25
CA LYS A 84 4.35 0.10 17.45
C LYS A 84 5.35 0.54 16.38
N GLY A 85 5.00 1.55 15.58
CA GLY A 85 5.87 2.07 14.54
C GLY A 85 5.94 1.23 13.28
N VAL A 86 5.08 0.22 13.11
CA VAL A 86 5.09 -0.64 11.92
C VAL A 86 4.77 0.16 10.66
N GLY A 87 3.72 0.99 10.72
CA GLY A 87 3.32 1.83 9.60
C GLY A 87 4.41 2.79 9.15
N VAL A 88 5.10 3.41 10.11
CA VAL A 88 6.22 4.32 9.83
C VAL A 88 7.35 3.58 9.13
N GLN A 89 7.69 2.39 9.60
CA GLN A 89 8.74 1.57 8.99
C GLN A 89 8.39 1.15 7.57
N LEU A 90 7.13 0.76 7.34
CA LEU A 90 6.66 0.39 6.00
C LEU A 90 6.75 1.56 5.04
N VAL A 91 6.26 2.73 5.45
CA VAL A 91 6.30 3.93 4.60
C VAL A 91 7.73 4.31 4.26
N ARG A 92 8.62 4.32 5.26
CA ARG A 92 10.03 4.65 5.03
C ARG A 92 10.74 3.65 4.13
N HIS A 93 10.42 2.37 4.27
CA HIS A 93 10.99 1.35 3.40
C HIS A 93 10.57 1.56 1.94
N ALA A 94 9.30 1.84 1.71
CA ALA A 94 8.79 2.13 0.37
C ALA A 94 9.40 3.41 -0.21
N GLU A 95 9.52 4.46 0.60
CA GLU A 95 10.18 5.71 0.19
C GLU A 95 11.62 5.48 -0.25
N HIS A 96 12.35 4.67 0.51
CA HIS A 96 13.72 4.33 0.16
C HIS A 96 13.78 3.56 -1.17
N ALA A 97 12.92 2.57 -1.35
CA ALA A 97 12.87 1.80 -2.59
C ALA A 97 12.56 2.69 -3.80
N LEU A 98 11.62 3.63 -3.64
CA LEU A 98 11.29 4.59 -4.69
C LEU A 98 12.46 5.54 -4.98
N THR A 99 13.13 6.03 -3.94
CA THR A 99 14.28 6.91 -4.09
C THR A 99 15.39 6.25 -4.90
N LEU A 100 15.64 4.96 -4.66
CA LEU A 100 16.64 4.20 -5.43
C LEU A 100 16.30 4.09 -6.92
N ARG A 101 15.05 4.32 -7.29
CA ARG A 101 14.60 4.30 -8.71
C ARG A 101 14.57 5.70 -9.32
N GLY A 102 15.03 6.71 -8.60
CA GLY A 102 15.05 8.09 -9.08
C GLY A 102 13.79 8.88 -8.80
N CYS A 103 12.88 8.34 -8.00
CA CYS A 103 11.66 9.04 -7.62
C CYS A 103 11.99 10.26 -6.74
N MET A 104 11.44 11.41 -7.09
CA MET A 104 11.69 12.67 -6.38
C MET A 104 10.49 13.18 -5.61
N LYS A 105 9.31 12.63 -5.86
CA LYS A 105 8.09 13.04 -5.17
C LYS A 105 7.13 11.87 -5.08
N ILE A 106 6.53 11.69 -3.90
CA ILE A 106 5.59 10.61 -3.62
C ILE A 106 4.24 11.21 -3.27
N ASN A 107 3.19 10.70 -3.89
CA ASN A 107 1.81 11.06 -3.61
C ASN A 107 1.05 9.84 -3.10
N LEU A 108 -0.06 10.10 -2.43
CA LEU A 108 -0.99 9.07 -2.01
C LEU A 108 -2.37 9.66 -1.89
N GLN A 109 -3.37 8.81 -1.82
CA GLN A 109 -4.75 9.25 -1.68
C GLN A 109 -5.33 8.68 -0.39
N ILE A 110 -6.10 9.49 0.29
CA ILE A 110 -6.77 9.15 1.54
C ILE A 110 -8.24 9.44 1.35
N VAL A 111 -9.10 8.53 1.83
CA VAL A 111 -10.54 8.81 1.87
C VAL A 111 -10.74 10.10 2.68
N SER A 112 -11.42 11.08 2.09
CA SER A 112 -11.47 12.45 2.63
C SER A 112 -12.01 12.54 4.06
N THR A 113 -12.78 11.57 4.50
CA THR A 113 -13.34 11.52 5.84
C THR A 113 -12.45 10.79 6.85
N ASN A 114 -11.32 10.23 6.43
CA ASN A 114 -10.46 9.44 7.30
C ASN A 114 -9.39 10.33 7.95
N ALA A 115 -9.79 11.07 8.98
CA ALA A 115 -8.91 12.03 9.65
C ALA A 115 -7.74 11.39 10.37
N SER A 116 -7.91 10.17 10.91
CA SER A 116 -6.82 9.49 11.63
C SER A 116 -5.71 9.05 10.68
N VAL A 117 -6.05 8.60 9.50
CA VAL A 117 -5.07 8.22 8.47
C VAL A 117 -4.36 9.46 7.96
N GLN A 118 -5.09 10.57 7.73
CA GLN A 118 -4.49 11.83 7.33
C GLN A 118 -3.46 12.29 8.37
N ALA A 119 -3.81 12.25 9.65
CA ALA A 119 -2.90 12.62 10.73
C ALA A 119 -1.64 11.75 10.76
N PHE A 120 -1.79 10.45 10.49
CA PHE A 120 -0.65 9.55 10.40
C PHE A 120 0.32 10.01 9.31
N TYR A 121 -0.18 10.27 8.11
CA TYR A 121 0.71 10.69 7.00
C TYR A 121 1.32 12.06 7.25
N GLU A 122 0.59 12.98 7.86
CA GLU A 122 1.15 14.28 8.25
C GLU A 122 2.32 14.09 9.23
N SER A 123 2.21 13.14 10.14
CA SER A 123 3.26 12.87 11.12
C SER A 123 4.54 12.33 10.49
N VAL A 124 4.48 11.76 9.30
CA VAL A 124 5.63 11.23 8.57
C VAL A 124 6.04 12.10 7.38
N GLY A 125 5.55 13.33 7.33
CA GLY A 125 6.06 14.33 6.40
C GLY A 125 5.21 14.62 5.18
N TYR A 126 4.03 14.02 5.06
CA TYR A 126 3.11 14.31 3.95
C TYR A 126 2.21 15.49 4.29
N SER A 127 1.79 16.22 3.29
CA SER A 127 0.87 17.34 3.46
C SER A 127 -0.18 17.32 2.36
N THR A 128 -1.35 17.85 2.71
CA THR A 128 -2.44 18.00 1.75
C THR A 128 -2.03 19.00 0.66
N GLU A 129 -2.29 18.65 -0.58
CA GLU A 129 -1.98 19.50 -1.73
C GLU A 129 -3.25 20.07 -2.33
N PRO A 130 -3.20 21.28 -2.91
CA PRO A 130 -4.36 21.90 -3.56
C PRO A 130 -4.59 21.28 -4.95
N ARG A 131 -4.90 20.01 -4.98
CA ARG A 131 -5.19 19.25 -6.18
C ARG A 131 -6.54 18.57 -6.03
N ILE A 132 -7.28 18.50 -7.12
CA ILE A 132 -8.52 17.72 -7.16
C ILE A 132 -8.17 16.35 -7.70
N SER A 133 -8.54 15.30 -6.98
CA SER A 133 -8.37 13.92 -7.43
C SER A 133 -9.60 13.53 -8.24
N MET A 134 -9.38 12.97 -9.42
CA MET A 134 -10.46 12.50 -10.28
C MET A 134 -10.19 11.07 -10.68
N GLY A 135 -11.24 10.25 -10.76
CA GLY A 135 -11.13 8.85 -11.12
C GLY A 135 -12.21 8.42 -12.09
N LYS A 136 -11.91 7.40 -12.88
CA LYS A 136 -12.86 6.78 -13.79
C LYS A 136 -12.59 5.29 -13.82
N LYS A 137 -13.64 4.50 -13.61
CA LYS A 137 -13.52 3.05 -13.78
C LYS A 137 -13.46 2.73 -15.26
N ILE A 138 -12.54 1.84 -15.62
CA ILE A 138 -12.47 1.30 -16.96
C ILE A 138 -13.27 0.01 -16.98
N ASP A 139 -14.24 -0.09 -17.89
CA ASP A 139 -15.05 -1.28 -18.01
C ASP A 139 -14.21 -2.40 -18.62
N SER A 140 -14.03 -3.48 -17.84
CA SER A 140 -13.23 -4.63 -18.28
C SER A 140 -13.90 -5.41 -19.42
N ASN A 141 -15.17 -5.12 -19.71
CA ASN A 141 -15.89 -5.75 -20.81
C ASN A 141 -15.74 -5.00 -22.14
N ILE A 142 -15.06 -3.87 -22.12
CA ILE A 142 -14.75 -3.17 -23.36
C ILE A 142 -13.65 -3.95 -24.05
N THR A 143 -14.03 -4.70 -25.08
CA THR A 143 -13.10 -5.35 -25.97
C THR A 143 -12.91 -4.40 -27.16
N GLY A 144 -11.78 -3.77 -27.16
CA GLY A 144 -11.46 -2.84 -28.23
C GLY A 144 -11.07 -3.54 -29.49
#